data_7a54135643c652e4d34417fb6e1a23d3
#
_entry.id   7a54135643c652e4d34417fb6e1a23d3
#
_cell.length_a   1.000
_cell.length_b   1.000
_cell.length_c   1.000
_cell.angle_alpha   90.00
_cell.angle_beta   90.00
_cell.angle_gamma   90.00
#
_symmetry.space_group_name_H-M   'P 1'
#
loop_
_entity.id
_entity.type
_entity.pdbx_description
1 polymer ?
#
loop_
_entity_poly.entity_id
_entity_poly.type
_entity_poly.pdbx_seq_one_letter_code
_entity_poly.pdbx_strand_id
1 'polypeptide(L)'
;MAQPFRHPIARRAAALIIGIAGIAMACGRSSTGPDGDQTNSEIANVAANVAQVAAAVTGQKAPMANAQQQGKNLGFDTHTYPGDKTMAAWKAAPGAPYRWVGYYLPSPCHTDRSWTGKRQTLVDMGWGLAVVYVGQQTWGRTPRKLSPERTAALVNSKKPCNADLLTAERGRADADDAIEATAREGFPPRSIVFLDIERMEKMPQAMRDYYGAWTKRLLEHGQYRPGVYVHKHNAQAVYDDVKAAFFAAGVDEEPRIWVASGRGWEEGKAPQDVGFAFAGVWQGVIDAARTVADIKLPLDVNVSSWISPSDPEVPSDIPVVPPDRVGE
;
A
#
# COMPACT_ATOMS: atom_id res chain seq x y z
N MET A 1 8.76 1.19 53.72
CA MET A 1 8.21 2.54 53.92
C MET A 1 9.01 3.53 53.11
N ALA A 2 8.49 3.96 51.94
CA ALA A 2 8.97 5.12 51.22
C ALA A 2 7.83 5.59 50.32
N GLN A 3 7.38 6.82 50.48
CA GLN A 3 6.22 7.43 49.81
C GLN A 3 6.60 7.93 48.42
N PRO A 4 5.64 8.07 47.51
CA PRO A 4 5.87 8.51 46.13
C PRO A 4 5.83 10.05 46.02
N PHE A 5 6.76 10.58 45.25
CA PHE A 5 6.81 11.99 44.84
C PHE A 5 5.70 12.28 43.79
N ARG A 6 4.84 13.22 44.13
CA ARG A 6 3.89 13.87 43.20
C ARG A 6 4.54 15.12 42.61
N HIS A 7 4.57 15.24 41.29
CA HIS A 7 4.77 16.52 40.61
C HIS A 7 3.49 16.99 39.90
N PRO A 8 3.19 18.29 39.93
CA PRO A 8 1.93 18.83 39.42
C PRO A 8 1.99 19.10 37.94
N ILE A 9 0.90 18.73 37.27
CA ILE A 9 0.62 19.03 35.88
C ILE A 9 0.16 20.47 35.78
N ALA A 10 0.94 21.31 35.13
CA ALA A 10 0.55 22.67 34.76
C ALA A 10 -0.36 22.64 33.52
N ARG A 11 -1.64 22.88 33.73
CA ARG A 11 -2.61 23.22 32.70
C ARG A 11 -2.29 24.61 32.14
N ARG A 12 -2.05 24.72 30.84
CA ARG A 12 -2.30 25.95 30.08
C ARG A 12 -3.10 25.62 28.84
N ALA A 13 -4.40 25.67 28.97
CA ALA A 13 -5.32 25.84 27.87
C ALA A 13 -5.37 27.34 27.58
N ALA A 14 -4.92 27.78 26.42
CA ALA A 14 -5.16 29.11 25.92
C ALA A 14 -6.27 29.03 24.89
N ALA A 15 -7.41 29.58 25.28
CA ALA A 15 -8.52 29.89 24.42
C ALA A 15 -8.12 31.02 23.45
N LEU A 16 -8.28 30.77 22.15
CA LEU A 16 -8.45 31.83 21.15
C LEU A 16 -9.38 31.34 20.04
N ILE A 17 -10.64 31.25 20.35
CA ILE A 17 -11.75 31.15 19.37
C ILE A 17 -12.82 32.12 19.83
N ILE A 18 -12.77 33.33 19.37
CA ILE A 18 -13.93 34.23 19.26
C ILE A 18 -13.55 35.29 18.24
N GLY A 19 -14.31 35.37 17.16
CA GLY A 19 -14.33 36.53 16.33
C GLY A 19 -14.42 36.35 14.83
N ILE A 20 -15.31 35.51 14.30
CA ILE A 20 -15.95 35.77 12.99
C ILE A 20 -17.30 35.05 13.00
N ALA A 21 -18.24 35.62 13.71
CA ALA A 21 -19.65 35.30 13.56
C ALA A 21 -20.42 36.61 13.77
N GLY A 22 -20.63 37.36 12.69
CA GLY A 22 -21.37 38.58 12.81
C GLY A 22 -21.35 39.50 11.58
N ILE A 23 -21.59 38.98 10.37
CA ILE A 23 -22.08 39.77 9.24
C ILE A 23 -22.95 38.87 8.37
N ALA A 24 -24.18 38.68 8.73
CA ALA A 24 -25.24 38.24 7.83
C ALA A 24 -26.61 38.38 8.49
N MET A 25 -27.02 39.62 8.79
CA MET A 25 -28.42 39.94 8.99
C MET A 25 -28.64 41.41 8.69
N ALA A 26 -28.90 41.71 7.46
CA ALA A 26 -29.76 42.86 7.03
C ALA A 26 -29.91 42.78 5.51
N CYS A 27 -31.10 42.49 5.09
CA CYS A 27 -31.90 43.09 4.05
C CYS A 27 -32.75 42.03 3.36
N GLY A 28 -33.94 41.86 3.91
CA GLY A 28 -35.04 41.32 3.16
C GLY A 28 -35.55 42.38 2.17
N ARG A 29 -35.74 41.95 0.92
CA ARG A 29 -36.87 42.38 0.07
C ARG A 29 -36.89 41.50 -1.19
N SER A 30 -38.04 40.91 -1.40
CA SER A 30 -38.41 40.14 -2.59
C SER A 30 -38.32 41.00 -3.85
N SER A 31 -37.68 40.45 -4.89
CA SER A 31 -38.02 40.73 -6.28
C SER A 31 -37.81 39.45 -7.10
N THR A 32 -38.89 38.94 -7.61
CA THR A 32 -38.95 37.84 -8.57
C THR A 32 -38.42 38.31 -9.93
N GLY A 33 -37.27 37.74 -10.35
CA GLY A 33 -36.72 37.89 -11.69
C GLY A 33 -35.85 36.65 -12.03
N PRO A 34 -35.65 36.29 -13.29
CA PRO A 34 -35.11 34.98 -13.72
C PRO A 34 -33.59 34.81 -13.64
N ASP A 35 -32.90 35.42 -12.67
CA ASP A 35 -31.43 35.37 -12.52
C ASP A 35 -30.94 34.57 -11.30
N GLY A 36 -31.75 33.63 -10.81
CA GLY A 36 -31.44 32.83 -9.61
C GLY A 36 -30.30 31.83 -9.74
N ASP A 37 -29.78 31.56 -10.92
CA ASP A 37 -28.79 30.48 -11.13
C ASP A 37 -27.34 30.99 -11.11
N GLN A 38 -27.08 32.26 -11.39
CA GLN A 38 -25.73 32.82 -11.35
C GLN A 38 -25.24 33.12 -9.92
N THR A 39 -26.12 33.53 -9.03
CA THR A 39 -25.74 33.84 -7.64
C THR A 39 -25.35 32.61 -6.81
N ASN A 40 -25.97 31.47 -7.07
CA ASN A 40 -25.59 30.22 -6.40
C ASN A 40 -24.23 29.67 -6.87
N SER A 41 -23.88 29.90 -8.13
CA SER A 41 -22.56 29.53 -8.68
C SER A 41 -21.43 30.40 -8.13
N GLU A 42 -21.66 31.71 -7.98
CA GLU A 42 -20.68 32.64 -7.40
C GLU A 42 -20.46 32.39 -5.89
N ILE A 43 -21.50 32.09 -5.13
CA ILE A 43 -21.41 31.76 -3.70
C ILE A 43 -20.66 30.43 -3.52
N ALA A 44 -20.89 29.42 -4.37
CA ALA A 44 -20.18 28.16 -4.35
C ALA A 44 -18.69 28.33 -4.67
N ASN A 45 -18.35 29.20 -5.63
CA ASN A 45 -16.96 29.48 -6.00
C ASN A 45 -16.22 30.28 -4.91
N VAL A 46 -16.90 31.22 -4.25
CA VAL A 46 -16.32 31.96 -3.11
C VAL A 46 -16.09 31.03 -1.92
N ALA A 47 -17.03 30.14 -1.62
CA ALA A 47 -16.86 29.14 -0.55
C ALA A 47 -15.70 28.17 -0.83
N ALA A 48 -15.52 27.73 -2.08
CA ALA A 48 -14.41 26.89 -2.49
C ALA A 48 -13.05 27.62 -2.38
N ASN A 49 -12.99 28.90 -2.78
CA ASN A 49 -11.78 29.70 -2.66
C ASN A 49 -11.43 30.03 -1.20
N VAL A 50 -12.40 30.26 -0.33
CA VAL A 50 -12.17 30.47 1.11
C VAL A 50 -11.66 29.19 1.77
N ALA A 51 -12.17 28.02 1.37
CA ALA A 51 -11.67 26.71 1.84
C ALA A 51 -10.23 26.44 1.40
N GLN A 52 -9.85 26.80 0.16
CA GLN A 52 -8.47 26.68 -0.33
C GLN A 52 -7.50 27.61 0.40
N VAL A 53 -7.91 28.84 0.68
CA VAL A 53 -7.09 29.81 1.43
C VAL A 53 -6.93 29.37 2.90
N ALA A 54 -7.97 28.84 3.52
CA ALA A 54 -7.90 28.30 4.88
C ALA A 54 -6.97 27.07 4.97
N ALA A 55 -6.99 26.19 3.97
CA ALA A 55 -6.08 25.03 3.88
C ALA A 55 -4.62 25.45 3.69
N ALA A 56 -4.36 26.51 2.92
CA ALA A 56 -3.01 27.06 2.73
C ALA A 56 -2.43 27.72 4.00
N VAL A 57 -3.28 28.32 4.83
CA VAL A 57 -2.85 28.99 6.08
C VAL A 57 -2.62 28.00 7.23
N THR A 58 -3.31 26.86 7.24
CA THR A 58 -3.19 25.85 8.30
C THR A 58 -2.17 24.76 8.02
N GLY A 59 -1.56 24.76 6.82
CA GLY A 59 -0.63 23.69 6.41
C GLY A 59 -1.29 22.31 6.29
N GLN A 60 -2.58 22.20 6.49
CA GLN A 60 -3.36 21.00 6.26
C GLN A 60 -3.80 20.98 4.79
N LYS A 61 -3.04 20.27 3.96
CA LYS A 61 -3.52 19.87 2.63
C LYS A 61 -4.83 19.10 2.85
N ALA A 62 -5.95 19.62 2.33
CA ALA A 62 -7.20 18.89 2.36
C ALA A 62 -6.93 17.48 1.82
N PRO A 63 -7.43 16.41 2.45
CA PRO A 63 -7.26 15.06 1.91
C PRO A 63 -7.90 15.07 0.52
N MET A 64 -7.09 14.92 -0.52
CA MET A 64 -7.61 14.60 -1.84
C MET A 64 -8.34 13.28 -1.68
N ALA A 65 -9.66 13.31 -1.68
CA ALA A 65 -10.48 12.12 -1.69
C ALA A 65 -10.20 11.39 -3.00
N ASN A 66 -9.30 10.40 -2.94
CA ASN A 66 -9.10 9.46 -4.01
C ASN A 66 -10.41 8.67 -4.18
N ALA A 67 -11.20 9.04 -5.17
CA ALA A 67 -12.47 8.39 -5.53
C ALA A 67 -12.33 6.90 -5.89
N GLN A 68 -11.12 6.34 -5.86
CA GLN A 68 -10.79 4.96 -6.25
C GLN A 68 -10.56 3.98 -5.07
N GLN A 69 -10.58 4.44 -3.81
CA GLN A 69 -10.39 3.58 -2.64
C GLN A 69 -11.71 3.08 -2.02
N GLN A 70 -12.68 2.64 -2.82
CA GLN A 70 -13.99 2.22 -2.29
C GLN A 70 -14.26 0.71 -2.38
N GLY A 71 -13.28 -0.10 -2.76
CA GLY A 71 -13.48 -1.54 -2.87
C GLY A 71 -13.28 -2.27 -1.53
N LYS A 72 -14.07 -3.34 -1.33
CA LYS A 72 -13.87 -4.33 -0.27
C LYS A 72 -13.67 -5.69 -0.93
N ASN A 73 -12.56 -5.80 -1.67
CA ASN A 73 -12.28 -6.98 -2.46
C ASN A 73 -11.52 -7.98 -1.61
N LEU A 74 -12.17 -9.09 -1.24
CA LEU A 74 -11.51 -10.18 -0.55
C LEU A 74 -10.48 -10.82 -1.46
N GLY A 75 -9.32 -11.12 -0.88
CA GLY A 75 -8.25 -11.86 -1.51
C GLY A 75 -7.57 -12.76 -0.50
N PHE A 76 -6.60 -13.50 -0.95
CA PHE A 76 -5.75 -14.28 -0.08
C PHE A 76 -4.32 -14.31 -0.61
N ASP A 77 -3.41 -14.67 0.27
CA ASP A 77 -2.07 -15.04 -0.14
C ASP A 77 -1.66 -16.37 0.50
N THR A 78 -0.77 -17.07 -0.17
CA THR A 78 -0.20 -18.34 0.30
C THR A 78 1.18 -18.52 -0.28
N HIS A 79 2.09 -19.00 0.56
CA HIS A 79 3.51 -19.09 0.26
C HIS A 79 3.83 -19.93 -0.99
N THR A 80 3.10 -21.03 -1.18
CA THR A 80 3.30 -21.98 -2.28
C THR A 80 2.11 -21.96 -3.23
N TYR A 81 2.35 -21.95 -4.54
CA TYR A 81 1.28 -21.97 -5.54
C TYR A 81 0.41 -23.23 -5.41
N PRO A 82 -0.91 -23.09 -5.24
CA PRO A 82 -1.79 -24.24 -5.01
C PRO A 82 -2.02 -25.14 -6.23
N GLY A 83 -1.55 -24.73 -7.39
CA GLY A 83 -1.73 -25.44 -8.66
C GLY A 83 -2.91 -24.94 -9.49
N ASP A 84 -2.78 -25.02 -10.82
CA ASP A 84 -3.76 -24.46 -11.78
C ASP A 84 -5.18 -25.01 -11.57
N LYS A 85 -5.30 -26.31 -11.30
CA LYS A 85 -6.61 -26.96 -11.06
C LYS A 85 -7.30 -26.39 -9.82
N THR A 86 -6.57 -26.22 -8.75
CA THR A 86 -7.07 -25.66 -7.50
C THR A 86 -7.51 -24.20 -7.68
N MET A 87 -6.67 -23.39 -8.32
CA MET A 87 -6.97 -21.98 -8.57
C MET A 87 -8.18 -21.81 -9.48
N ALA A 88 -8.30 -22.64 -10.52
CA ALA A 88 -9.48 -22.63 -11.40
C ALA A 88 -10.77 -23.04 -10.65
N ALA A 89 -10.71 -24.11 -9.85
CA ALA A 89 -11.85 -24.57 -9.06
C ALA A 89 -12.31 -23.52 -8.03
N TRP A 90 -11.36 -22.89 -7.35
CA TRP A 90 -11.64 -21.82 -6.38
C TRP A 90 -12.27 -20.60 -7.04
N LYS A 91 -11.80 -20.21 -8.23
CA LYS A 91 -12.33 -19.05 -8.95
C LYS A 91 -13.72 -19.29 -9.50
N ALA A 92 -13.99 -20.49 -10.02
CA ALA A 92 -15.25 -20.85 -10.64
C ALA A 92 -16.36 -21.23 -9.64
N ALA A 93 -16.02 -21.45 -8.36
CA ALA A 93 -16.98 -21.88 -7.37
C ALA A 93 -18.10 -20.85 -7.17
N PRO A 94 -19.39 -21.24 -7.21
CA PRO A 94 -20.50 -20.34 -6.97
C PRO A 94 -20.37 -19.65 -5.60
N GLY A 95 -20.45 -18.32 -5.58
CA GLY A 95 -20.36 -17.55 -4.35
C GLY A 95 -18.95 -17.45 -3.76
N ALA A 96 -17.90 -17.90 -4.47
CA ALA A 96 -16.51 -17.73 -4.03
C ALA A 96 -16.20 -16.26 -3.75
N PRO A 97 -15.75 -15.92 -2.53
CA PRO A 97 -15.61 -14.52 -2.14
C PRO A 97 -14.34 -13.86 -2.68
N TYR A 98 -13.32 -14.67 -3.01
CA TYR A 98 -12.00 -14.17 -3.34
C TYR A 98 -11.90 -13.62 -4.75
N ARG A 99 -11.33 -12.43 -4.88
CA ARG A 99 -11.17 -11.71 -6.15
C ARG A 99 -9.72 -11.70 -6.63
N TRP A 100 -8.75 -11.71 -5.73
CA TRP A 100 -7.34 -11.61 -6.02
C TRP A 100 -6.48 -12.52 -5.14
N VAL A 101 -5.24 -12.71 -5.55
CA VAL A 101 -4.27 -13.56 -4.85
C VAL A 101 -2.88 -12.90 -4.83
N GLY A 102 -2.13 -13.12 -3.74
CA GLY A 102 -0.71 -12.78 -3.67
C GLY A 102 0.10 -13.61 -4.67
N TYR A 103 0.93 -12.94 -5.47
CA TYR A 103 1.81 -13.55 -6.47
C TYR A 103 3.27 -13.38 -6.02
N TYR A 104 3.85 -14.44 -5.51
CA TYR A 104 5.19 -14.38 -4.93
C TYR A 104 6.28 -14.55 -5.98
N LEU A 105 7.13 -13.53 -6.10
CA LEU A 105 8.34 -13.61 -6.90
C LEU A 105 9.41 -14.42 -6.15
N PRO A 106 10.25 -15.22 -6.87
CA PRO A 106 11.48 -15.73 -6.28
C PRO A 106 12.33 -14.58 -5.78
N SER A 107 12.74 -14.62 -4.51
CA SER A 107 13.39 -13.49 -3.83
C SER A 107 14.28 -13.98 -2.68
N PRO A 108 15.10 -13.16 -2.05
CA PRO A 108 16.07 -13.60 -1.05
C PRO A 108 15.48 -14.42 0.08
N CYS A 109 14.32 -14.03 0.61
CA CYS A 109 13.67 -14.74 1.71
C CYS A 109 12.46 -15.58 1.27
N HIS A 110 12.22 -15.68 -0.04
CA HIS A 110 11.23 -16.58 -0.64
C HIS A 110 11.81 -17.27 -1.88
N THR A 111 12.43 -18.42 -1.66
CA THR A 111 13.12 -19.17 -2.74
C THR A 111 12.22 -20.15 -3.49
N ASP A 112 10.96 -20.31 -3.09
CA ASP A 112 9.96 -21.08 -3.82
C ASP A 112 9.74 -20.48 -5.21
N ARG A 113 9.65 -21.33 -6.22
CA ARG A 113 9.45 -20.94 -7.62
C ARG A 113 8.13 -21.44 -8.19
N SER A 114 7.25 -21.96 -7.34
CA SER A 114 5.98 -22.54 -7.79
C SER A 114 5.06 -21.55 -8.49
N TRP A 115 5.17 -20.25 -8.14
CA TRP A 115 4.43 -19.16 -8.78
C TRP A 115 5.01 -18.74 -10.15
N THR A 116 6.26 -19.08 -10.45
CA THR A 116 6.94 -18.64 -11.68
C THR A 116 6.18 -19.08 -12.94
N GLY A 117 5.91 -18.15 -13.84
CA GLY A 117 5.19 -18.37 -15.09
C GLY A 117 3.68 -18.54 -14.95
N LYS A 118 3.11 -18.29 -13.77
CA LYS A 118 1.68 -18.46 -13.51
C LYS A 118 0.82 -17.23 -13.73
N ARG A 119 1.45 -16.07 -13.95
CA ARG A 119 0.72 -14.80 -14.08
C ARG A 119 -0.39 -14.87 -15.15
N GLN A 120 -0.05 -15.24 -16.39
CA GLN A 120 -1.03 -15.23 -17.48
C GLN A 120 -2.16 -16.23 -17.21
N THR A 121 -1.86 -17.42 -16.74
CA THR A 121 -2.85 -18.43 -16.36
C THR A 121 -3.84 -17.90 -15.31
N LEU A 122 -3.35 -17.19 -14.29
CA LEU A 122 -4.20 -16.60 -13.25
C LEU A 122 -5.06 -15.46 -13.79
N VAL A 123 -4.51 -14.60 -14.62
CA VAL A 123 -5.26 -13.51 -15.28
C VAL A 123 -6.35 -14.08 -16.19
N ASP A 124 -6.08 -15.12 -16.97
CA ASP A 124 -7.05 -15.78 -17.83
C ASP A 124 -8.18 -16.47 -17.02
N MET A 125 -7.90 -16.91 -15.80
CA MET A 125 -8.91 -17.38 -14.84
C MET A 125 -9.72 -16.22 -14.22
N GLY A 126 -9.31 -14.95 -14.41
CA GLY A 126 -9.96 -13.77 -13.84
C GLY A 126 -9.48 -13.41 -12.43
N TRP A 127 -8.32 -13.89 -11.98
CA TRP A 127 -7.72 -13.47 -10.71
C TRP A 127 -7.08 -12.09 -10.84
N GLY A 128 -7.37 -11.19 -9.90
CA GLY A 128 -6.50 -10.05 -9.62
C GLY A 128 -5.23 -10.51 -8.91
N LEU A 129 -4.15 -9.73 -9.03
CA LEU A 129 -2.85 -10.10 -8.51
C LEU A 129 -2.26 -9.00 -7.61
N ALA A 130 -1.57 -9.44 -6.54
CA ALA A 130 -0.71 -8.60 -5.72
C ALA A 130 0.71 -9.18 -5.78
N VAL A 131 1.64 -8.48 -6.44
CA VAL A 131 3.03 -8.93 -6.63
C VAL A 131 3.81 -8.73 -5.34
N VAL A 132 4.36 -9.80 -4.79
CA VAL A 132 5.10 -9.81 -3.51
C VAL A 132 6.56 -10.17 -3.74
N TYR A 133 7.46 -9.37 -3.20
CA TYR A 133 8.89 -9.60 -3.14
C TYR A 133 9.34 -9.66 -1.68
N VAL A 134 9.70 -10.84 -1.19
CA VAL A 134 10.16 -11.03 0.20
C VAL A 134 11.66 -10.74 0.27
N GLY A 135 11.98 -9.49 0.58
CA GLY A 135 13.35 -9.00 0.69
C GLY A 135 14.10 -9.54 1.91
N GLN A 136 15.22 -8.88 2.25
CA GLN A 136 15.96 -9.23 3.46
C GLN A 136 15.15 -8.98 4.72
N GLN A 137 15.23 -9.91 5.68
CA GLN A 137 14.46 -9.86 6.92
C GLN A 137 15.36 -9.90 8.15
N THR A 138 14.89 -9.34 9.26
CA THR A 138 15.60 -9.46 10.55
C THR A 138 15.39 -10.81 11.21
N TRP A 139 14.19 -11.40 11.07
CA TRP A 139 13.75 -12.61 11.79
C TRP A 139 14.06 -12.53 13.30
N GLY A 140 13.84 -11.34 13.89
CA GLY A 140 14.13 -11.08 15.31
C GLY A 140 15.61 -10.92 15.66
N ARG A 141 16.51 -10.95 14.67
CA ARG A 141 17.96 -10.75 14.87
C ARG A 141 18.32 -9.28 14.72
N THR A 142 19.32 -8.85 15.50
CA THR A 142 19.93 -7.54 15.29
C THR A 142 20.93 -7.61 14.14
N PRO A 143 20.77 -6.79 13.08
CA PRO A 143 21.72 -6.72 11.97
C PRO A 143 23.11 -6.31 12.47
N ARG A 144 24.17 -6.94 11.96
CA ARG A 144 25.55 -6.63 12.28
C ARG A 144 26.21 -5.94 11.09
N LYS A 145 27.01 -4.93 11.35
CA LYS A 145 27.87 -4.33 10.34
C LYS A 145 29.00 -5.31 10.00
N LEU A 146 29.08 -5.73 8.76
CA LEU A 146 30.11 -6.65 8.25
C LEU A 146 31.20 -5.88 7.49
N SER A 147 32.39 -6.49 7.40
CA SER A 147 33.39 -6.03 6.45
C SER A 147 32.97 -6.34 5.00
N PRO A 148 33.53 -5.62 4.00
CA PRO A 148 33.21 -5.86 2.59
C PRO A 148 33.40 -7.32 2.17
N GLU A 149 34.47 -7.98 2.64
CA GLU A 149 34.81 -9.38 2.32
C GLU A 149 33.74 -10.35 2.89
N ARG A 150 33.31 -10.11 4.13
CA ARG A 150 32.24 -10.91 4.76
C ARG A 150 30.89 -10.69 4.09
N THR A 151 30.59 -9.46 3.69
CA THR A 151 29.39 -9.13 2.93
C THR A 151 29.39 -9.89 1.59
N ALA A 152 30.49 -9.83 0.83
CA ALA A 152 30.63 -10.55 -0.42
C ALA A 152 30.50 -12.09 -0.23
N ALA A 153 31.09 -12.64 0.81
CA ALA A 153 30.94 -14.07 1.14
C ALA A 153 29.50 -14.46 1.44
N LEU A 154 28.71 -13.60 2.12
CA LEU A 154 27.29 -13.84 2.36
C LEU A 154 26.45 -13.74 1.09
N VAL A 155 26.68 -12.73 0.26
CA VAL A 155 25.99 -12.56 -1.04
C VAL A 155 26.21 -13.77 -1.94
N ASN A 156 27.43 -14.33 -1.94
CA ASN A 156 27.79 -15.52 -2.74
C ASN A 156 27.41 -16.85 -2.05
N SER A 157 26.87 -16.81 -0.84
CA SER A 157 26.46 -18.01 -0.13
C SER A 157 25.13 -18.56 -0.66
N LYS A 158 24.87 -19.86 -0.38
CA LYS A 158 23.57 -20.49 -0.67
C LYS A 158 22.44 -20.04 0.28
N LYS A 159 22.69 -19.04 1.14
CA LYS A 159 21.72 -18.48 2.09
C LYS A 159 21.51 -17.00 1.78
N PRO A 160 20.70 -16.70 0.77
CA PRO A 160 20.49 -15.33 0.31
C PRO A 160 19.69 -14.46 1.31
N CYS A 161 18.93 -15.07 2.23
CA CYS A 161 18.17 -14.38 3.27
C CYS A 161 19.01 -14.24 4.54
N ASN A 162 19.41 -12.99 4.88
CA ASN A 162 20.24 -12.75 6.07
C ASN A 162 20.09 -11.31 6.60
N ALA A 163 19.81 -11.16 7.89
CA ALA A 163 19.68 -9.86 8.54
C ALA A 163 20.94 -8.96 8.38
N ASP A 164 22.12 -9.57 8.32
CA ASP A 164 23.39 -8.84 8.16
C ASP A 164 23.57 -8.25 6.74
N LEU A 165 22.68 -8.59 5.78
CA LEU A 165 22.59 -8.00 4.43
C LEU A 165 21.61 -6.82 4.35
N LEU A 166 21.04 -6.39 5.45
CA LEU A 166 20.20 -5.19 5.51
C LEU A 166 21.07 -3.94 5.35
N THR A 167 21.38 -3.58 4.11
CA THR A 167 22.15 -2.38 3.73
C THR A 167 21.49 -1.65 2.58
N ALA A 168 21.78 -0.37 2.41
CA ALA A 168 21.28 0.40 1.28
C ALA A 168 21.73 -0.15 -0.09
N GLU A 169 22.97 -0.69 -0.18
CA GLU A 169 23.48 -1.34 -1.38
C GLU A 169 22.67 -2.58 -1.74
N ARG A 170 22.42 -3.41 -0.73
CA ARG A 170 21.59 -4.61 -0.92
C ARG A 170 20.16 -4.25 -1.28
N GLY A 171 19.59 -3.20 -0.67
CA GLY A 171 18.27 -2.70 -1.03
C GLY A 171 18.17 -2.33 -2.52
N ARG A 172 19.18 -1.64 -3.06
CA ARG A 172 19.23 -1.34 -4.51
C ARG A 172 19.35 -2.60 -5.37
N ALA A 173 20.22 -3.52 -5.00
CA ALA A 173 20.40 -4.76 -5.76
C ALA A 173 19.14 -5.63 -5.75
N ASP A 174 18.46 -5.74 -4.60
CA ASP A 174 17.19 -6.48 -4.49
C ASP A 174 16.04 -5.77 -5.23
N ALA A 175 16.10 -4.43 -5.36
CA ALA A 175 15.17 -3.68 -6.19
C ALA A 175 15.36 -3.99 -7.69
N ASP A 176 16.61 -4.06 -8.17
CA ASP A 176 16.91 -4.43 -9.55
C ASP A 176 16.45 -5.88 -9.83
N ASP A 177 16.69 -6.81 -8.91
CA ASP A 177 16.20 -8.20 -9.03
C ASP A 177 14.65 -8.26 -9.05
N ALA A 178 13.98 -7.48 -8.21
CA ALA A 178 12.52 -7.39 -8.20
C ALA A 178 11.96 -6.84 -9.52
N ILE A 179 12.61 -5.82 -10.11
CA ILE A 179 12.24 -5.25 -11.40
C ILE A 179 12.37 -6.30 -12.51
N GLU A 180 13.52 -6.98 -12.57
CA GLU A 180 13.76 -8.02 -13.57
C GLU A 180 12.82 -9.22 -13.39
N ALA A 181 12.57 -9.67 -12.15
CA ALA A 181 11.65 -10.76 -11.87
C ALA A 181 10.22 -10.40 -12.32
N THR A 182 9.75 -9.19 -11.99
CA THR A 182 8.42 -8.70 -12.38
C THR A 182 8.28 -8.62 -13.90
N ALA A 183 9.32 -8.15 -14.59
CA ALA A 183 9.34 -8.09 -16.06
C ALA A 183 9.31 -9.49 -16.70
N ARG A 184 10.08 -10.44 -16.17
CA ARG A 184 10.09 -11.85 -16.65
C ARG A 184 8.72 -12.51 -16.53
N GLU A 185 7.95 -12.18 -15.50
CA GLU A 185 6.58 -12.66 -15.31
C GLU A 185 5.56 -11.92 -16.19
N GLY A 186 5.98 -10.91 -16.96
CA GLY A 186 5.14 -10.19 -17.91
C GLY A 186 4.15 -9.21 -17.27
N PHE A 187 4.41 -8.71 -16.07
CA PHE A 187 3.58 -7.66 -15.48
C PHE A 187 3.73 -6.36 -16.26
N PRO A 188 2.61 -5.63 -16.48
CA PRO A 188 2.66 -4.39 -17.25
C PRO A 188 3.48 -3.30 -16.54
N PRO A 189 4.01 -2.31 -17.28
CA PRO A 189 4.65 -1.14 -16.69
C PRO A 189 3.75 -0.47 -15.65
N ARG A 190 4.37 0.09 -14.60
CA ARG A 190 3.73 0.74 -13.47
C ARG A 190 2.98 -0.21 -12.52
N SER A 191 3.03 -1.53 -12.73
CA SER A 191 2.53 -2.48 -11.72
C SER A 191 3.22 -2.24 -10.38
N ILE A 192 2.44 -2.41 -9.30
CA ILE A 192 2.93 -2.25 -7.94
C ILE A 192 3.64 -3.54 -7.52
N VAL A 193 4.86 -3.43 -7.01
CA VAL A 193 5.60 -4.53 -6.38
C VAL A 193 5.66 -4.26 -4.89
N PHE A 194 5.08 -5.14 -4.10
CA PHE A 194 5.07 -5.02 -2.64
C PHE A 194 6.34 -5.63 -2.05
N LEU A 195 7.18 -4.78 -1.43
CA LEU A 195 8.26 -5.28 -0.59
C LEU A 195 7.65 -5.75 0.73
N ASP A 196 7.88 -7.01 1.06
CA ASP A 196 7.47 -7.57 2.34
C ASP A 196 8.46 -7.18 3.44
N ILE A 197 7.96 -6.52 4.49
CA ILE A 197 8.68 -6.11 5.70
C ILE A 197 7.97 -6.71 6.91
N GLU A 198 8.55 -7.75 7.47
CA GLU A 198 8.00 -8.45 8.63
C GLU A 198 8.04 -7.60 9.91
N ARG A 199 7.25 -8.03 10.90
CA ARG A 199 7.14 -7.35 12.18
C ARG A 199 8.47 -7.22 12.89
N MET A 200 8.75 -6.03 13.41
CA MET A 200 9.86 -5.74 14.30
C MET A 200 9.36 -4.93 15.50
N GLU A 201 9.78 -5.30 16.73
CA GLU A 201 9.44 -4.52 17.92
C GLU A 201 10.09 -3.13 17.88
N LYS A 202 11.32 -3.07 17.38
CA LYS A 202 12.05 -1.83 17.11
C LYS A 202 12.66 -1.91 15.72
N MET A 203 12.24 -0.99 14.87
CA MET A 203 12.78 -0.88 13.51
C MET A 203 14.26 -0.46 13.56
N PRO A 204 15.22 -1.33 13.15
CA PRO A 204 16.62 -0.96 13.11
C PRO A 204 16.90 -0.03 11.93
N GLN A 205 17.89 0.87 12.08
CA GLN A 205 18.30 1.77 11.00
C GLN A 205 18.69 1.00 9.72
N ALA A 206 19.35 -0.14 9.86
CA ALA A 206 19.71 -1.01 8.74
C ALA A 206 18.50 -1.44 7.89
N MET A 207 17.34 -1.71 8.50
CA MET A 207 16.11 -2.00 7.75
C MET A 207 15.57 -0.75 7.05
N ARG A 208 15.62 0.42 7.70
CA ARG A 208 15.23 1.70 7.06
C ARG A 208 16.12 2.01 5.86
N ASP A 209 17.44 1.83 5.99
CA ASP A 209 18.40 2.03 4.91
C ASP A 209 18.11 1.06 3.74
N TYR A 210 17.77 -0.19 4.04
CA TYR A 210 17.47 -1.22 3.07
C TYR A 210 16.19 -0.90 2.27
N TYR A 211 15.03 -0.77 2.95
CA TYR A 211 13.77 -0.53 2.23
C TYR A 211 13.69 0.87 1.61
N GLY A 212 14.34 1.86 2.23
CA GLY A 212 14.43 3.20 1.66
C GLY A 212 15.21 3.21 0.34
N ALA A 213 16.33 2.49 0.28
CA ALA A 213 17.12 2.34 -0.94
C ALA A 213 16.39 1.51 -2.00
N TRP A 214 15.66 0.46 -1.61
CA TRP A 214 14.81 -0.35 -2.49
C TRP A 214 13.70 0.50 -3.12
N THR A 215 12.95 1.24 -2.29
CA THR A 215 11.88 2.15 -2.73
C THR A 215 12.40 3.20 -3.71
N LYS A 216 13.49 3.86 -3.35
CA LYS A 216 14.11 4.87 -4.19
C LYS A 216 14.55 4.31 -5.54
N ARG A 217 15.14 3.12 -5.57
CA ARG A 217 15.61 2.48 -6.80
C ARG A 217 14.46 2.14 -7.75
N LEU A 218 13.32 1.63 -7.26
CA LEU A 218 12.14 1.39 -8.11
C LEU A 218 11.59 2.70 -8.69
N LEU A 219 11.52 3.76 -7.88
CA LEU A 219 11.06 5.08 -8.34
C LEU A 219 12.01 5.67 -9.39
N GLU A 220 13.32 5.57 -9.21
CA GLU A 220 14.34 6.01 -10.16
C GLU A 220 14.28 5.23 -11.49
N HIS A 221 14.07 3.93 -11.42
CA HIS A 221 13.96 3.08 -12.61
C HIS A 221 12.67 3.37 -13.38
N GLY A 222 11.57 3.67 -12.69
CA GLY A 222 10.32 4.14 -13.25
C GLY A 222 9.43 3.08 -13.92
N GLN A 223 9.93 1.87 -14.19
CA GLN A 223 9.16 0.81 -14.86
C GLN A 223 8.04 0.27 -13.96
N TYR A 224 8.31 0.08 -12.67
CA TYR A 224 7.35 -0.39 -11.68
C TYR A 224 7.22 0.61 -10.53
N ARG A 225 6.22 0.43 -9.68
CA ARG A 225 5.98 1.26 -8.51
C ARG A 225 6.22 0.46 -7.24
N PRO A 226 6.92 1.02 -6.25
CA PRO A 226 7.05 0.38 -4.96
C PRO A 226 5.74 0.42 -4.18
N GLY A 227 5.31 -0.73 -3.67
CA GLY A 227 4.38 -0.88 -2.58
C GLY A 227 5.09 -1.51 -1.39
N VAL A 228 4.45 -1.54 -0.22
CA VAL A 228 5.04 -2.17 0.97
C VAL A 228 3.97 -2.97 1.70
N TYR A 229 4.29 -4.25 2.00
CA TYR A 229 3.61 -5.02 3.02
C TYR A 229 4.33 -4.81 4.35
N VAL A 230 3.57 -4.51 5.41
CA VAL A 230 4.14 -4.22 6.71
C VAL A 230 3.16 -4.51 7.84
N HIS A 231 3.66 -5.07 8.96
CA HIS A 231 2.85 -5.24 10.16
C HIS A 231 2.40 -3.89 10.75
N LYS A 232 1.16 -3.83 11.24
CA LYS A 232 0.53 -2.63 11.83
C LYS A 232 1.43 -1.86 12.80
N HIS A 233 2.25 -2.55 13.60
CA HIS A 233 3.17 -1.94 14.56
C HIS A 233 4.16 -0.97 13.93
N ASN A 234 4.60 -1.25 12.71
CA ASN A 234 5.60 -0.47 11.98
C ASN A 234 4.99 0.39 10.86
N ALA A 235 3.69 0.24 10.58
CA ALA A 235 3.04 0.76 9.37
C ALA A 235 3.17 2.27 9.21
N GLN A 236 2.94 3.06 10.28
CA GLN A 236 3.01 4.53 10.17
C GLN A 236 4.43 4.99 9.79
N ALA A 237 5.45 4.48 10.47
CA ALA A 237 6.83 4.90 10.22
C ALA A 237 7.30 4.52 8.80
N VAL A 238 6.91 3.33 8.32
CA VAL A 238 7.25 2.89 6.96
C VAL A 238 6.48 3.71 5.92
N TYR A 239 5.19 3.98 6.13
CA TYR A 239 4.41 4.84 5.26
C TYR A 239 5.04 6.23 5.13
N ASP A 240 5.41 6.87 6.24
CA ASP A 240 6.00 8.21 6.25
C ASP A 240 7.31 8.25 5.45
N ASP A 241 8.18 7.25 5.64
CA ASP A 241 9.45 7.12 4.92
C ASP A 241 9.23 6.90 3.40
N VAL A 242 8.29 6.01 3.03
CA VAL A 242 7.97 5.70 1.63
C VAL A 242 7.32 6.90 0.94
N LYS A 243 6.37 7.57 1.62
CA LYS A 243 5.72 8.79 1.11
C LYS A 243 6.75 9.91 0.86
N ALA A 244 7.71 10.08 1.77
CA ALA A 244 8.79 11.03 1.58
C ALA A 244 9.67 10.70 0.36
N ALA A 245 9.92 9.41 0.09
CA ALA A 245 10.65 8.97 -1.10
C ALA A 245 9.87 9.26 -2.40
N PHE A 246 8.55 9.04 -2.43
CA PHE A 246 7.68 9.40 -3.56
C PHE A 246 7.74 10.91 -3.82
N PHE A 247 7.57 11.72 -2.79
CA PHE A 247 7.66 13.17 -2.89
C PHE A 247 9.03 13.63 -3.43
N ALA A 248 10.11 13.07 -2.90
CA ALA A 248 11.48 13.41 -3.34
C ALA A 248 11.75 13.00 -4.80
N ALA A 249 11.07 11.96 -5.30
CA ALA A 249 11.15 11.53 -6.70
C ALA A 249 10.21 12.31 -7.63
N GLY A 250 9.42 13.27 -7.12
CA GLY A 250 8.44 14.02 -7.90
C GLY A 250 7.23 13.18 -8.35
N VAL A 251 6.96 12.07 -7.66
CA VAL A 251 5.83 11.18 -7.96
C VAL A 251 4.64 11.60 -7.09
N ASP A 252 3.61 12.14 -7.72
CA ASP A 252 2.38 12.60 -7.06
C ASP A 252 1.32 11.48 -6.96
N GLU A 253 1.78 10.29 -6.64
CA GLU A 253 0.94 9.12 -6.39
C GLU A 253 0.97 8.78 -4.89
N GLU A 254 -0.13 8.21 -4.39
CA GLU A 254 -0.14 7.66 -3.03
C GLU A 254 0.52 6.27 -3.03
N PRO A 255 1.54 6.01 -2.18
CA PRO A 255 2.14 4.67 -2.11
C PRO A 255 1.11 3.65 -1.63
N ARG A 256 1.06 2.48 -2.27
CA ARG A 256 0.19 1.39 -1.83
C ARG A 256 0.80 0.67 -0.64
N ILE A 257 0.07 0.66 0.47
CA ILE A 257 0.50 0.02 1.70
C ILE A 257 -0.46 -1.14 2.02
N TRP A 258 0.13 -2.30 2.25
CA TRP A 258 -0.55 -3.51 2.71
C TRP A 258 -0.23 -3.72 4.19
N VAL A 259 -1.22 -3.53 5.04
CA VAL A 259 -1.04 -3.58 6.50
C VAL A 259 -1.48 -4.94 7.03
N ALA A 260 -0.61 -5.61 7.77
CA ALA A 260 -0.92 -6.87 8.45
C ALA A 260 -1.32 -6.64 9.92
N SER A 261 -2.51 -7.12 10.30
CA SER A 261 -3.00 -7.14 11.68
C SER A 261 -4.26 -7.97 11.81
N GLY A 262 -4.25 -9.01 12.64
CA GLY A 262 -5.47 -9.76 12.98
C GLY A 262 -6.41 -9.00 13.93
N ARG A 263 -5.93 -7.96 14.60
CA ARG A 263 -6.74 -7.24 15.59
C ARG A 263 -7.81 -6.39 14.92
N GLY A 264 -9.05 -6.64 15.29
CA GLY A 264 -10.20 -5.87 14.79
C GLY A 264 -10.69 -6.32 13.41
N TRP A 265 -10.15 -7.41 12.87
CA TRP A 265 -10.61 -7.98 11.61
C TRP A 265 -12.03 -8.53 11.72
N GLU A 266 -12.83 -8.22 10.73
CA GLU A 266 -14.15 -8.80 10.46
C GLU A 266 -14.35 -8.82 8.95
N GLU A 267 -15.00 -9.84 8.43
CA GLU A 267 -15.36 -9.88 7.01
C GLU A 267 -16.29 -8.72 6.65
N GLY A 268 -16.05 -8.09 5.50
CA GLY A 268 -16.83 -6.92 5.05
C GLY A 268 -16.28 -5.56 5.52
N LYS A 269 -15.24 -5.51 6.34
CA LYS A 269 -14.51 -4.28 6.63
C LYS A 269 -13.68 -3.83 5.42
N ALA A 270 -13.40 -2.51 5.35
CA ALA A 270 -12.51 -1.93 4.38
C ALA A 270 -11.05 -2.04 4.86
N PRO A 271 -10.04 -1.92 3.97
CA PRO A 271 -8.64 -1.92 4.39
C PRO A 271 -8.31 -0.85 5.43
N GLN A 272 -8.93 0.33 5.34
CA GLN A 272 -8.70 1.47 6.24
C GLN A 272 -9.20 1.21 7.67
N ASP A 273 -10.11 0.25 7.86
CA ASP A 273 -10.62 -0.14 9.19
C ASP A 273 -9.55 -0.82 10.06
N VAL A 274 -8.39 -1.16 9.49
CA VAL A 274 -7.19 -1.53 10.26
C VAL A 274 -6.70 -0.39 11.17
N GLY A 275 -7.14 0.84 10.89
CA GLY A 275 -6.84 2.05 11.66
C GLY A 275 -5.85 2.99 11.00
N PHE A 276 -5.62 2.85 9.70
CA PHE A 276 -4.80 3.77 8.89
C PHE A 276 -5.51 4.13 7.59
N ALA A 277 -5.72 5.43 7.35
CA ALA A 277 -6.37 5.93 6.14
C ALA A 277 -5.61 5.58 4.85
N PHE A 278 -4.28 5.40 4.95
CA PHE A 278 -3.41 5.03 3.84
C PHE A 278 -3.40 3.52 3.53
N ALA A 279 -4.02 2.68 4.37
CA ALA A 279 -4.04 1.23 4.12
C ALA A 279 -4.89 0.91 2.89
N GLY A 280 -4.25 0.48 1.83
CA GLY A 280 -4.91 0.05 0.60
C GLY A 280 -5.24 -1.44 0.58
N VAL A 281 -4.48 -2.23 1.35
CA VAL A 281 -4.70 -3.66 1.58
C VAL A 281 -4.54 -3.95 3.08
N TRP A 282 -5.38 -4.85 3.61
CA TRP A 282 -5.31 -5.32 4.98
C TRP A 282 -5.30 -6.84 5.04
N GLN A 283 -4.24 -7.44 5.59
CA GLN A 283 -4.17 -8.84 5.97
C GLN A 283 -4.72 -9.00 7.39
N GLY A 284 -5.87 -9.66 7.48
CA GLY A 284 -6.63 -9.75 8.74
C GLY A 284 -6.59 -11.11 9.40
N VAL A 285 -6.36 -12.17 8.66
CA VAL A 285 -6.25 -13.54 9.19
C VAL A 285 -4.97 -14.18 8.66
N ILE A 286 -4.21 -14.76 9.55
CA ILE A 286 -2.92 -15.42 9.26
C ILE A 286 -3.09 -16.92 9.51
N ASP A 287 -2.47 -17.76 8.66
CA ASP A 287 -2.45 -19.23 8.77
C ASP A 287 -3.86 -19.86 8.87
N ALA A 288 -4.83 -19.31 8.13
CA ALA A 288 -6.17 -19.84 8.12
C ALA A 288 -6.29 -21.04 7.17
N ALA A 289 -7.07 -22.02 7.57
CA ALA A 289 -7.53 -23.04 6.64
C ALA A 289 -8.90 -22.62 6.07
N ARG A 290 -9.01 -22.51 4.74
CA ARG A 290 -10.26 -22.19 4.05
C ARG A 290 -10.58 -23.28 3.05
N THR A 291 -11.88 -23.58 2.90
CA THR A 291 -12.37 -24.58 1.96
C THR A 291 -13.32 -23.93 0.96
N VAL A 292 -13.04 -24.10 -0.32
CA VAL A 292 -13.87 -23.67 -1.44
C VAL A 292 -13.94 -24.82 -2.44
N ALA A 293 -15.11 -25.17 -2.95
CA ALA A 293 -15.31 -26.31 -3.86
C ALA A 293 -14.67 -27.61 -3.33
N ASP A 294 -14.85 -27.91 -2.04
CA ASP A 294 -14.30 -29.07 -1.33
C ASP A 294 -12.75 -29.15 -1.31
N ILE A 295 -12.07 -28.09 -1.76
CA ILE A 295 -10.60 -27.99 -1.73
C ILE A 295 -10.19 -27.10 -0.56
N LYS A 296 -9.42 -27.66 0.36
CA LYS A 296 -8.91 -26.95 1.53
C LYS A 296 -7.50 -26.42 1.27
N LEU A 297 -7.30 -25.12 1.52
CA LEU A 297 -5.98 -24.46 1.43
C LEU A 297 -5.60 -23.76 2.74
N PRO A 298 -4.33 -23.83 3.14
CA PRO A 298 -3.76 -22.92 4.13
C PRO A 298 -3.47 -21.59 3.43
N LEU A 299 -3.90 -20.48 4.02
CA LEU A 299 -3.74 -19.17 3.42
C LEU A 299 -3.94 -18.05 4.44
N ASP A 300 -3.52 -16.85 4.06
CA ASP A 300 -3.80 -15.61 4.77
C ASP A 300 -4.95 -14.89 4.07
N VAL A 301 -5.91 -14.38 4.86
CA VAL A 301 -7.09 -13.68 4.32
C VAL A 301 -6.86 -12.17 4.35
N ASN A 302 -7.17 -11.56 3.22
CA ASN A 302 -6.92 -10.16 2.97
C ASN A 302 -8.16 -9.46 2.42
N VAL A 303 -8.21 -8.13 2.59
CA VAL A 303 -9.14 -7.24 1.88
C VAL A 303 -8.37 -6.13 1.20
N SER A 304 -8.77 -5.75 -0.01
CA SER A 304 -8.13 -4.70 -0.80
C SER A 304 -9.14 -3.68 -1.31
N SER A 305 -8.71 -2.43 -1.44
CA SER A 305 -9.44 -1.39 -2.15
C SER A 305 -9.57 -1.70 -3.65
N TRP A 306 -8.68 -2.50 -4.21
CA TRP A 306 -8.63 -2.86 -5.64
C TRP A 306 -8.96 -4.33 -5.86
N ILE A 307 -9.53 -4.64 -7.03
CA ILE A 307 -9.74 -6.03 -7.49
C ILE A 307 -8.39 -6.69 -7.81
N SER A 308 -7.40 -5.91 -8.23
CA SER A 308 -6.03 -6.35 -8.52
C SER A 308 -5.07 -5.36 -7.87
N PRO A 309 -4.55 -5.65 -6.68
CA PRO A 309 -3.76 -4.70 -5.90
C PRO A 309 -2.48 -4.22 -6.57
N SER A 310 -1.93 -4.98 -7.51
CA SER A 310 -0.73 -4.60 -8.25
C SER A 310 -0.99 -3.94 -9.59
N ASP A 311 -2.25 -3.86 -10.05
CA ASP A 311 -2.53 -3.18 -11.31
C ASP A 311 -2.21 -1.68 -11.20
N PRO A 312 -1.61 -1.09 -12.24
CA PRO A 312 -1.35 0.34 -12.27
C PRO A 312 -2.67 1.11 -12.23
N GLU A 313 -2.68 2.25 -11.53
CA GLU A 313 -3.76 3.19 -11.69
C GLU A 313 -3.66 3.79 -13.09
N VAL A 314 -4.71 3.63 -13.89
CA VAL A 314 -4.83 4.33 -15.17
C VAL A 314 -5.27 5.77 -14.82
N PRO A 315 -4.49 6.81 -15.16
CA PRO A 315 -4.97 8.18 -15.02
C PRO A 315 -6.30 8.31 -15.77
N SER A 316 -7.31 8.90 -15.12
CA SER A 316 -8.67 9.06 -15.66
C SER A 316 -8.73 9.85 -16.97
N ASP A 317 -7.64 10.50 -17.35
CA ASP A 317 -7.55 11.45 -18.47
C ASP A 317 -6.84 10.90 -19.72
N ILE A 318 -6.40 9.64 -19.70
CA ILE A 318 -5.92 9.00 -20.93
C ILE A 318 -7.12 8.35 -21.60
N PRO A 319 -7.56 8.84 -22.80
CA PRO A 319 -8.57 8.17 -23.58
C PRO A 319 -8.11 6.73 -23.81
N VAL A 320 -8.89 5.75 -23.38
CA VAL A 320 -8.69 4.35 -23.76
C VAL A 320 -8.88 4.31 -25.27
N VAL A 321 -7.78 4.32 -26.04
CA VAL A 321 -7.84 4.03 -27.46
C VAL A 321 -8.16 2.55 -27.60
N PRO A 322 -9.33 2.20 -28.15
CA PRO A 322 -9.66 0.79 -28.35
C PRO A 322 -8.62 0.15 -29.30
N PRO A 323 -8.28 -1.14 -29.11
CA PRO A 323 -7.28 -1.82 -29.93
C PRO A 323 -7.68 -2.08 -31.38
N ASP A 324 -8.74 -1.47 -31.89
CA ASP A 324 -9.27 -1.73 -33.23
C ASP A 324 -9.09 -0.51 -34.11
N ARG A 325 -8.01 -0.49 -34.83
CA ARG A 325 -7.86 -0.05 -36.23
C ARG A 325 -6.41 -0.04 -36.65
N VAL A 326 -5.85 -1.25 -36.75
CA VAL A 326 -4.72 -1.44 -37.67
C VAL A 326 -5.24 -2.35 -38.77
N GLY A 327 -5.49 -1.76 -39.97
CA GLY A 327 -5.73 -2.53 -41.16
C GLY A 327 -7.04 -2.18 -41.90
N GLU A 328 -7.03 -1.14 -42.69
CA GLU A 328 -7.46 -1.14 -44.09
C GLU A 328 -6.57 -0.16 -44.90
#